data_25e2f33603281e31feeee546b51c69f8
#
_entry.id   25e2f33603281e31feeee546b51c69f8
#
_cell.length_a   1.000
_cell.length_b   1.000
_cell.length_c   1.000
_cell.angle_alpha   90.00
_cell.angle_beta   90.00
_cell.angle_gamma   90.00
#
_symmetry.space_group_name_H-M   'P 1'
#
loop_
_entity.id
_entity.type
_entity.pdbx_description
1 polymer ?
#
loop_
_entity_poly.entity_id
_entity_poly.type
_entity_poly.pdbx_seq_one_letter_code
_entity_poly.pdbx_strand_id
1 'polypeptide(L)'
;KTGHYYRLPTEAEWEYACRAGSTTAYSFGNDPSALEDYAWFAENSDYKYQKIGTKKPNAWGLYDMHGNVAEWTLDQFSEDYYAQFKDSLTREPWNKATRPYPHTVRGGSWDDDAEVLRSAARRYSDKSWKQQDPQLPKSIWYLTDAQFIGFRVIRPLVVPSAEALSKYWTSGVENE
;
A
#
# COMPACT_ATOMS: atom_id res chain seq x y z
N LYS A 1 -22.30 15.25 4.95
CA LYS A 1 -22.10 13.85 4.53
C LYS A 1 -22.30 13.85 3.04
N THR A 2 -21.31 13.36 2.26
CA THR A 2 -21.17 13.60 0.82
C THR A 2 -21.95 12.61 -0.05
N GLY A 3 -22.56 11.56 0.53
CA GLY A 3 -23.16 10.44 -0.22
C GLY A 3 -22.14 9.54 -0.94
N HIS A 4 -20.85 9.74 -0.70
CA HIS A 4 -19.78 8.95 -1.28
C HIS A 4 -19.33 7.85 -0.33
N TYR A 5 -18.79 6.77 -0.92
CA TYR A 5 -18.15 5.69 -0.22
C TYR A 5 -16.64 5.70 -0.47
N TYR A 6 -15.86 5.45 0.57
CA TYR A 6 -14.39 5.39 0.50
C TYR A 6 -13.91 4.12 1.19
N ARG A 7 -12.88 3.48 0.63
CA ARG A 7 -12.20 2.33 1.21
C ARG A 7 -10.73 2.30 0.82
N LEU A 8 -9.97 1.44 1.46
CA LEU A 8 -8.65 1.09 0.97
C LEU A 8 -8.77 0.39 -0.40
N PRO A 9 -7.78 0.50 -1.27
CA PRO A 9 -7.71 -0.32 -2.48
C PRO A 9 -7.48 -1.80 -2.11
N THR A 10 -7.92 -2.71 -2.97
CA THR A 10 -7.33 -4.04 -2.98
C THR A 10 -5.89 -3.97 -3.48
N GLU A 11 -5.10 -5.02 -3.23
CA GLU A 11 -3.72 -5.08 -3.70
C GLU A 11 -3.62 -4.95 -5.23
N ALA A 12 -4.53 -5.61 -5.95
CA ALA A 12 -4.58 -5.53 -7.41
C ALA A 12 -4.97 -4.14 -7.93
N GLU A 13 -5.93 -3.47 -7.28
CA GLU A 13 -6.29 -2.08 -7.62
C GLU A 13 -5.13 -1.13 -7.37
N TRP A 14 -4.41 -1.33 -6.28
CA TRP A 14 -3.25 -0.52 -5.95
C TRP A 14 -2.17 -0.66 -7.03
N GLU A 15 -1.79 -1.89 -7.40
CA GLU A 15 -0.77 -2.13 -8.43
C GLU A 15 -1.19 -1.62 -9.80
N TYR A 16 -2.45 -1.82 -10.19
CA TYR A 16 -3.02 -1.27 -11.42
C TYR A 16 -2.89 0.26 -11.47
N ALA A 17 -3.23 0.93 -10.39
CA ALA A 17 -3.11 2.37 -10.28
C ALA A 17 -1.64 2.84 -10.26
N CYS A 18 -0.75 2.11 -9.57
CA CYS A 18 0.68 2.38 -9.56
C CYS A 18 1.28 2.31 -10.96
N ARG A 19 0.99 1.24 -11.70
CA ARG A 19 1.49 1.04 -13.06
C ARG A 19 0.98 2.08 -14.05
N ALA A 20 -0.24 2.55 -13.90
CA ALA A 20 -0.85 3.52 -14.81
C ALA A 20 -0.65 3.18 -16.31
N GLY A 21 -0.76 1.89 -16.64
CA GLY A 21 -0.54 1.35 -18.00
C GLY A 21 0.89 0.87 -18.28
N SER A 22 1.86 1.10 -17.40
CA SER A 22 3.24 0.61 -17.56
C SER A 22 3.35 -0.89 -17.25
N THR A 23 4.24 -1.56 -17.99
CA THR A 23 4.65 -2.96 -17.72
C THR A 23 6.06 -3.08 -17.13
N THR A 24 6.72 -1.95 -16.91
CA THR A 24 8.10 -1.83 -16.42
C THR A 24 8.20 -2.04 -14.90
N ALA A 25 9.41 -2.07 -14.39
CA ALA A 25 9.66 -2.23 -12.95
C ALA A 25 9.01 -1.12 -12.12
N TYR A 26 9.07 0.11 -12.61
CA TYR A 26 8.42 1.29 -12.02
C TYR A 26 7.43 1.88 -13.02
N SER A 27 6.58 2.77 -12.60
CA SER A 27 5.59 3.43 -13.47
C SER A 27 6.22 4.29 -14.59
N PHE A 28 7.46 4.68 -14.40
CA PHE A 28 8.24 5.54 -15.31
C PHE A 28 9.30 4.80 -16.13
N GLY A 29 9.53 3.51 -15.91
CA GLY A 29 10.53 2.72 -16.64
C GLY A 29 11.21 1.65 -15.79
N ASN A 30 12.35 1.13 -16.28
CA ASN A 30 13.12 0.08 -15.58
C ASN A 30 14.35 0.62 -14.85
N ASP A 31 14.78 1.84 -15.14
CA ASP A 31 16.00 2.40 -14.58
C ASP A 31 15.73 3.00 -13.18
N PRO A 32 16.31 2.41 -12.11
CA PRO A 32 16.14 2.94 -10.77
C PRO A 32 16.79 4.31 -10.55
N SER A 33 17.72 4.75 -11.41
CA SER A 33 18.35 6.06 -11.27
C SER A 33 17.35 7.22 -11.41
N ALA A 34 16.20 6.99 -12.06
CA ALA A 34 15.15 7.97 -12.18
C ALA A 34 14.25 8.08 -10.92
N LEU A 35 14.40 7.18 -9.92
CA LEU A 35 13.59 7.19 -8.70
C LEU A 35 13.66 8.52 -7.95
N GLU A 36 14.80 9.19 -7.98
CA GLU A 36 14.96 10.49 -7.31
C GLU A 36 13.90 11.51 -7.73
N ASP A 37 13.44 11.45 -8.96
CA ASP A 37 12.39 12.33 -9.49
C ASP A 37 10.98 11.96 -9.03
N TYR A 38 10.73 10.68 -8.74
CA TYR A 38 9.38 10.12 -8.53
C TYR A 38 9.11 9.66 -7.10
N ALA A 39 10.15 9.46 -6.28
CA ALA A 39 10.05 8.82 -4.98
C ALA A 39 10.84 9.52 -3.88
N TRP A 40 10.34 9.38 -2.66
CA TRP A 40 11.10 9.56 -1.43
C TRP A 40 11.46 8.17 -0.89
N PHE A 41 12.74 7.84 -0.80
CA PHE A 41 13.24 6.52 -0.43
C PHE A 41 14.56 6.66 0.36
N ALA A 42 15.23 5.56 0.72
CA ALA A 42 16.36 5.56 1.63
C ALA A 42 17.48 6.55 1.24
N GLU A 43 17.75 6.73 -0.06
CA GLU A 43 18.85 7.60 -0.51
C GLU A 43 18.53 9.11 -0.45
N ASN A 44 17.26 9.52 -0.40
CA ASN A 44 16.90 10.94 -0.54
C ASN A 44 15.86 11.46 0.47
N SER A 45 15.38 10.60 1.37
CA SER A 45 14.29 10.92 2.30
C SER A 45 14.73 11.70 3.54
N ASP A 46 16.03 11.75 3.83
CA ASP A 46 16.56 12.30 5.10
C ASP A 46 15.99 11.54 6.33
N TYR A 47 15.87 10.21 6.19
CA TYR A 47 15.42 9.27 7.24
C TYR A 47 14.03 9.59 7.81
N LYS A 48 13.12 10.10 7.00
CA LYS A 48 11.74 10.41 7.41
C LYS A 48 10.79 10.48 6.22
N TYR A 49 9.50 10.31 6.49
CA TYR A 49 8.49 10.62 5.48
C TYR A 49 8.49 12.11 5.12
N GLN A 50 8.12 12.41 3.90
CA GLN A 50 8.13 13.73 3.33
C GLN A 50 6.71 14.21 3.01
N LYS A 51 6.57 15.51 2.72
CA LYS A 51 5.30 16.07 2.29
C LYS A 51 4.82 15.37 1.01
N ILE A 52 3.57 14.94 1.01
CA ILE A 52 2.96 14.27 -0.14
C ILE A 52 2.89 15.18 -1.38
N GLY A 53 2.94 14.58 -2.58
CA GLY A 53 2.75 15.26 -3.85
C GLY A 53 3.88 16.19 -4.26
N THR A 54 5.10 16.00 -3.75
CA THR A 54 6.27 16.86 -4.06
C THR A 54 7.18 16.30 -5.13
N LYS A 55 7.04 15.01 -5.45
CA LYS A 55 7.75 14.33 -6.55
C LYS A 55 6.86 14.29 -7.80
N LYS A 56 7.39 13.76 -8.92
CA LYS A 56 6.62 13.57 -10.15
C LYS A 56 5.53 12.52 -9.99
N PRO A 57 4.33 12.72 -10.55
CA PRO A 57 3.28 11.70 -10.55
C PRO A 57 3.52 10.63 -11.63
N ASN A 58 2.80 9.51 -11.53
CA ASN A 58 2.72 8.55 -12.63
C ASN A 58 1.85 9.10 -13.80
N ALA A 59 1.69 8.33 -14.88
CA ALA A 59 0.95 8.74 -16.07
C ALA A 59 -0.54 9.06 -15.83
N TRP A 60 -1.12 8.61 -14.70
CA TRP A 60 -2.49 8.92 -14.29
C TRP A 60 -2.58 10.08 -13.28
N GLY A 61 -1.48 10.76 -13.02
CA GLY A 61 -1.45 11.89 -12.10
C GLY A 61 -1.43 11.49 -10.62
N LEU A 62 -1.10 10.23 -10.30
CA LEU A 62 -1.02 9.74 -8.93
C LEU A 62 0.40 9.93 -8.39
N TYR A 63 0.50 10.59 -7.25
CA TYR A 63 1.74 10.88 -6.55
C TYR A 63 2.07 9.80 -5.52
N ASP A 64 3.37 9.70 -5.18
CA ASP A 64 3.89 8.87 -4.11
C ASP A 64 3.50 7.38 -4.24
N MET A 65 3.41 6.89 -5.50
CA MET A 65 3.16 5.47 -5.78
C MET A 65 4.42 4.61 -5.60
N HIS A 66 5.57 5.25 -5.46
CA HIS A 66 6.87 4.63 -5.19
C HIS A 66 7.49 5.38 -4.00
N GLY A 67 7.62 4.73 -2.84
CA GLY A 67 8.23 5.31 -1.64
C GLY A 67 7.33 6.25 -0.83
N ASN A 68 7.91 7.12 -0.08
CA ASN A 68 7.37 7.96 0.96
C ASN A 68 6.85 7.10 2.14
N VAL A 69 5.66 6.52 2.05
CA VAL A 69 5.15 5.57 3.04
C VAL A 69 4.58 4.34 2.33
N ALA A 70 4.82 3.16 2.87
CA ALA A 70 4.19 1.94 2.37
C ALA A 70 2.70 1.96 2.72
N GLU A 71 1.84 1.53 1.81
CA GLU A 71 0.40 1.76 1.89
C GLU A 71 -0.39 0.49 2.13
N TRP A 72 -1.28 0.53 3.12
CA TRP A 72 -2.21 -0.54 3.41
C TRP A 72 -3.13 -0.85 2.23
N THR A 73 -3.33 -2.14 2.00
CA THR A 73 -4.40 -2.66 1.13
C THR A 73 -5.41 -3.47 1.93
N LEU A 74 -6.54 -3.84 1.31
CA LEU A 74 -7.56 -4.68 1.94
C LEU A 74 -7.14 -6.15 2.09
N ASP A 75 -6.07 -6.56 1.39
CA ASP A 75 -5.74 -7.97 1.20
C ASP A 75 -4.97 -8.57 2.36
N GLN A 76 -5.33 -9.80 2.72
CA GLN A 76 -4.46 -10.69 3.45
C GLN A 76 -3.28 -11.06 2.56
N PHE A 77 -2.05 -10.95 3.07
CA PHE A 77 -0.89 -11.40 2.32
C PHE A 77 -0.88 -12.93 2.18
N SER A 78 -0.67 -13.39 0.96
CA SER A 78 -0.31 -14.77 0.63
C SER A 78 0.61 -14.74 -0.57
N GLU A 79 1.74 -15.41 -0.46
CA GLU A 79 2.76 -15.43 -1.50
C GLU A 79 2.19 -15.94 -2.83
N ASP A 80 1.45 -17.03 -2.77
CA ASP A 80 0.93 -17.76 -3.93
C ASP A 80 -0.47 -17.35 -4.37
N TYR A 81 -1.06 -16.31 -3.76
CA TYR A 81 -2.46 -15.95 -4.05
C TYR A 81 -2.72 -15.73 -5.53
N TYR A 82 -1.83 -15.06 -6.23
CA TYR A 82 -2.01 -14.76 -7.66
C TYR A 82 -1.69 -15.94 -8.58
N ALA A 83 -0.98 -16.96 -8.11
CA ALA A 83 -0.66 -18.15 -8.88
C ALA A 83 -1.91 -18.92 -9.34
N GLN A 84 -3.00 -18.87 -8.57
CA GLN A 84 -4.28 -19.49 -8.89
C GLN A 84 -4.96 -18.91 -10.13
N PHE A 85 -4.56 -17.71 -10.56
CA PHE A 85 -5.16 -17.00 -11.70
C PHE A 85 -4.29 -17.08 -12.97
N LYS A 86 -3.20 -17.85 -12.95
CA LYS A 86 -2.21 -17.90 -14.04
C LYS A 86 -2.82 -18.16 -15.41
N ASP A 87 -3.84 -19.02 -15.48
CA ASP A 87 -4.48 -19.46 -16.71
C ASP A 87 -5.92 -18.89 -16.88
N SER A 88 -6.30 -17.90 -16.08
CA SER A 88 -7.65 -17.34 -16.10
C SER A 88 -7.65 -15.82 -15.92
N LEU A 89 -8.57 -15.17 -16.63
CA LEU A 89 -8.84 -13.74 -16.40
C LEU A 89 -9.74 -13.60 -15.17
N THR A 90 -9.23 -13.02 -14.11
CA THR A 90 -10.00 -12.70 -12.92
C THR A 90 -10.25 -11.21 -12.82
N ARG A 91 -11.50 -10.82 -12.57
CA ARG A 91 -11.87 -9.44 -12.27
C ARG A 91 -11.96 -9.27 -10.76
N GLU A 92 -11.41 -8.15 -10.26
CA GLU A 92 -11.47 -7.77 -8.85
C GLU A 92 -10.93 -8.85 -7.89
N PRO A 93 -9.71 -9.40 -8.12
CA PRO A 93 -9.12 -10.35 -7.19
C PRO A 93 -8.93 -9.66 -5.83
N TRP A 94 -9.41 -10.31 -4.79
CA TRP A 94 -9.30 -9.82 -3.42
C TRP A 94 -9.13 -10.99 -2.47
N ASN A 95 -7.95 -11.07 -1.86
CA ASN A 95 -7.66 -12.03 -0.81
C ASN A 95 -8.20 -11.51 0.52
N LYS A 96 -9.49 -11.75 0.79
CA LYS A 96 -10.13 -11.23 1.99
C LYS A 96 -9.41 -11.69 3.26
N ALA A 97 -9.10 -10.75 4.15
CA ALA A 97 -8.45 -11.04 5.41
C ALA A 97 -9.34 -11.91 6.32
N THR A 98 -8.71 -12.91 6.94
CA THR A 98 -9.34 -13.82 7.92
C THR A 98 -8.64 -13.78 9.27
N ARG A 99 -7.54 -13.04 9.39
CA ARG A 99 -6.75 -12.88 10.62
C ARG A 99 -6.01 -11.53 10.61
N PRO A 100 -5.60 -11.03 11.78
CA PRO A 100 -4.99 -9.69 11.92
C PRO A 100 -3.68 -9.53 11.15
N TYR A 101 -2.96 -10.61 10.90
CA TYR A 101 -1.65 -10.63 10.23
C TYR A 101 -1.49 -11.88 9.35
N PRO A 102 -0.67 -11.81 8.30
CA PRO A 102 -0.13 -10.59 7.68
C PRO A 102 -1.13 -9.93 6.73
N HIS A 103 -1.14 -8.60 6.65
CA HIS A 103 -1.84 -7.83 5.62
C HIS A 103 -0.85 -7.30 4.60
N THR A 104 -1.27 -7.16 3.35
CA THR A 104 -0.42 -6.64 2.29
C THR A 104 -0.27 -5.13 2.40
N VAL A 105 0.96 -4.66 2.21
CA VAL A 105 1.29 -3.25 1.98
C VAL A 105 2.10 -3.10 0.70
N ARG A 106 2.00 -1.94 0.06
CA ARG A 106 2.55 -1.69 -1.27
C ARG A 106 3.30 -0.36 -1.33
N GLY A 107 4.17 -0.23 -2.35
CA GLY A 107 4.84 1.02 -2.70
C GLY A 107 6.23 1.19 -2.13
N GLY A 108 6.58 0.49 -1.07
CA GLY A 108 7.79 0.80 -0.30
C GLY A 108 7.68 2.14 0.43
N SER A 109 8.71 2.52 1.15
CA SER A 109 8.71 3.68 2.03
C SER A 109 9.99 4.51 1.92
N TRP A 110 10.06 5.56 2.70
CA TRP A 110 11.21 6.43 2.84
C TRP A 110 12.47 5.72 3.37
N ASP A 111 12.32 4.55 3.98
CA ASP A 111 13.39 3.74 4.60
C ASP A 111 13.76 2.52 3.75
N ASP A 112 13.17 2.37 2.58
CA ASP A 112 13.37 1.20 1.72
C ASP A 112 14.26 1.53 0.51
N ASP A 113 15.00 0.51 0.03
CA ASP A 113 15.82 0.58 -1.18
C ASP A 113 14.97 0.47 -2.46
N ALA A 114 15.56 0.84 -3.59
CA ALA A 114 14.91 0.89 -4.90
C ALA A 114 14.13 -0.38 -5.28
N GLU A 115 14.66 -1.57 -4.97
CA GLU A 115 14.05 -2.85 -5.30
C GLU A 115 12.68 -3.05 -4.65
N VAL A 116 12.48 -2.51 -3.45
CA VAL A 116 11.21 -2.61 -2.69
C VAL A 116 10.17 -1.64 -3.24
N LEU A 117 10.59 -0.59 -3.94
CA LEU A 117 9.71 0.42 -4.51
C LEU A 117 9.11 0.02 -5.87
N ARG A 118 9.50 -1.11 -6.47
CA ARG A 118 8.95 -1.55 -7.76
C ARG A 118 7.44 -1.73 -7.70
N SER A 119 6.76 -1.48 -8.81
CA SER A 119 5.30 -1.60 -8.90
C SER A 119 4.77 -2.97 -8.45
N ALA A 120 5.53 -4.05 -8.70
CA ALA A 120 5.16 -5.42 -8.33
C ALA A 120 5.70 -5.85 -6.96
N ALA A 121 6.50 -5.02 -6.28
CA ALA A 121 7.05 -5.38 -4.98
C ALA A 121 5.93 -5.52 -3.94
N ARG A 122 5.99 -6.58 -3.15
CA ARG A 122 4.99 -6.94 -2.14
C ARG A 122 5.66 -7.00 -0.77
N ARG A 123 5.04 -6.40 0.21
CA ARG A 123 5.45 -6.47 1.62
C ARG A 123 4.23 -6.80 2.47
N TYR A 124 4.45 -7.28 3.66
CA TYR A 124 3.36 -7.65 4.55
C TYR A 124 3.62 -7.17 5.98
N SER A 125 2.52 -6.97 6.68
CA SER A 125 2.56 -6.53 8.08
C SER A 125 2.94 -7.66 9.01
N ASP A 126 3.60 -7.28 10.10
CA ASP A 126 3.95 -8.17 11.20
C ASP A 126 3.43 -7.62 12.53
N LYS A 127 3.26 -8.52 13.51
CA LYS A 127 2.79 -8.16 14.85
C LYS A 127 3.72 -7.14 15.54
N SER A 128 5.02 -7.18 15.24
CA SER A 128 6.01 -6.23 15.79
C SER A 128 5.69 -4.77 15.44
N TRP A 129 4.99 -4.51 14.34
CA TRP A 129 4.61 -3.14 13.95
C TRP A 129 3.68 -2.43 14.94
N LYS A 130 3.11 -3.16 15.90
CA LYS A 130 2.33 -2.60 17.02
C LYS A 130 3.13 -2.42 18.29
N GLN A 131 4.38 -2.81 18.31
CA GLN A 131 5.19 -2.64 19.52
C GLN A 131 5.36 -1.16 19.82
N GLN A 132 5.29 -0.86 21.10
CA GLN A 132 5.59 0.47 21.62
C GLN A 132 6.95 0.45 22.32
N ASP A 133 7.67 1.54 22.22
CA ASP A 133 8.89 1.71 22.98
C ASP A 133 8.61 1.49 24.48
N PRO A 134 9.25 0.51 25.13
CA PRO A 134 9.08 0.26 26.56
C PRO A 134 9.78 1.30 27.46
N GLN A 135 10.55 2.23 26.92
CA GLN A 135 11.32 3.21 27.68
C GLN A 135 10.43 4.14 28.52
N LEU A 136 10.93 4.46 29.70
CA LEU A 136 10.35 5.48 30.58
C LEU A 136 11.44 6.48 31.00
N PRO A 137 11.24 7.80 30.79
CA PRO A 137 10.08 8.42 30.16
C PRO A 137 9.98 8.05 28.67
N LYS A 138 8.75 7.90 28.16
CA LYS A 138 8.53 7.56 26.77
C LYS A 138 9.15 8.58 25.82
N SER A 139 9.86 8.09 24.80
CA SER A 139 10.37 8.93 23.71
C SER A 139 9.22 9.44 22.83
N ILE A 140 9.52 10.38 21.93
CA ILE A 140 8.54 10.82 20.90
C ILE A 140 8.18 9.68 19.93
N TRP A 141 8.92 8.60 19.91
CA TRP A 141 8.79 7.42 19.05
C TRP A 141 7.99 6.28 19.68
N TYR A 142 7.46 6.48 20.89
CA TYR A 142 6.80 5.40 21.65
C TYR A 142 5.51 4.86 21.03
N LEU A 143 4.95 5.56 20.04
CA LEU A 143 3.63 5.22 19.48
C LEU A 143 3.67 4.01 18.56
N THR A 144 4.76 3.81 17.80
CA THR A 144 4.90 2.71 16.86
C THR A 144 6.30 2.61 16.26
N ASP A 145 6.75 1.40 15.98
CA ASP A 145 7.94 1.17 15.17
C ASP A 145 7.66 1.23 13.66
N ALA A 146 6.40 1.35 13.25
CA ALA A 146 5.97 1.35 11.85
C ALA A 146 5.72 2.78 11.32
N GLN A 147 6.65 3.69 11.50
CA GLN A 147 6.55 5.08 11.02
C GLN A 147 6.60 5.19 9.48
N PHE A 148 6.97 4.11 8.82
CA PHE A 148 7.05 3.99 7.37
C PHE A 148 5.71 3.60 6.72
N ILE A 149 4.61 3.48 7.48
CA ILE A 149 3.30 3.03 7.02
C ILE A 149 2.32 4.18 6.90
N GLY A 150 1.54 4.13 5.83
CA GLY A 150 0.43 5.03 5.56
C GLY A 150 -0.69 4.33 4.82
N PHE A 151 -1.54 5.10 4.18
CA PHE A 151 -2.64 4.57 3.37
C PHE A 151 -3.11 5.59 2.34
N ARG A 152 -3.74 5.09 1.28
CA ARG A 152 -4.59 5.89 0.38
C ARG A 152 -5.99 5.31 0.34
N VAL A 153 -6.96 6.16 0.02
CA VAL A 153 -8.34 5.73 -0.17
C VAL A 153 -8.75 5.84 -1.63
N ILE A 154 -9.61 4.93 -2.05
CA ILE A 154 -10.27 5.01 -3.34
C ILE A 154 -11.75 5.34 -3.16
N ARG A 155 -12.34 5.94 -4.17
CA ARG A 155 -13.76 6.23 -4.27
C ARG A 155 -14.32 5.55 -5.52
N PRO A 156 -15.12 4.49 -5.39
CA PRO A 156 -15.80 3.90 -6.54
C PRO A 156 -16.65 4.94 -7.28
N LEU A 157 -16.71 4.85 -8.60
CA LEU A 157 -17.56 5.73 -9.42
C LEU A 157 -19.04 5.52 -9.11
N VAL A 158 -19.43 4.26 -8.87
CA VAL A 158 -20.77 3.89 -8.45
C VAL A 158 -20.71 3.47 -6.99
N VAL A 159 -21.57 4.05 -6.16
CA VAL A 159 -21.67 3.63 -4.75
C VAL A 159 -22.19 2.19 -4.72
N PRO A 160 -21.46 1.25 -4.11
CA PRO A 160 -21.90 -0.14 -4.03
C PRO A 160 -23.22 -0.29 -3.25
N SER A 161 -23.96 -1.36 -3.51
CA SER A 161 -25.15 -1.70 -2.72
C SER A 161 -24.79 -1.93 -1.24
N ALA A 162 -25.75 -1.82 -0.34
CA ALA A 162 -25.55 -2.08 1.09
C ALA A 162 -24.97 -3.49 1.36
N GLU A 163 -25.39 -4.48 0.58
CA GLU A 163 -24.86 -5.84 0.65
C GLU A 163 -23.38 -5.90 0.21
N ALA A 164 -23.02 -5.23 -0.88
CA ALA A 164 -21.65 -5.16 -1.35
C ALA A 164 -20.76 -4.37 -0.36
N LEU A 165 -21.29 -3.31 0.25
CA LEU A 165 -20.61 -2.55 1.28
C LEU A 165 -20.26 -3.41 2.50
N SER A 166 -21.19 -4.28 2.94
CA SER A 166 -20.94 -5.13 4.11
C SER A 166 -19.73 -6.05 3.92
N LYS A 167 -19.41 -6.48 2.68
CA LYS A 167 -18.25 -7.31 2.37
C LYS A 167 -16.92 -6.59 2.65
N TYR A 168 -16.87 -5.27 2.45
CA TYR A 168 -15.68 -4.45 2.72
C TYR A 168 -15.58 -4.01 4.19
N TRP A 169 -16.71 -3.93 4.91
CA TRP A 169 -16.75 -3.44 6.28
C TRP A 169 -16.51 -4.55 7.31
N THR A 170 -16.94 -5.76 7.01
CA THR A 170 -16.56 -6.91 7.81
C THR A 170 -15.12 -7.27 7.48
N SER A 171 -14.20 -7.02 8.38
CA SER A 171 -12.76 -7.25 8.17
C SER A 171 -12.42 -8.72 7.88
N GLY A 172 -13.31 -9.66 8.20
CA GLY A 172 -13.04 -11.10 8.21
C GLY A 172 -12.23 -11.53 9.43
N VAL A 173 -11.80 -10.57 10.24
CA VAL A 173 -11.14 -10.78 11.53
C VAL A 173 -12.20 -10.57 12.58
N GLU A 174 -12.87 -11.65 12.98
CA GLU A 174 -13.78 -11.61 14.11
C GLU A 174 -12.95 -11.56 15.40
N ASN A 175 -13.35 -10.68 16.28
CA ASN A 175 -12.78 -10.32 17.57
C ASN A 175 -11.88 -11.38 18.24
N GLU A 176 -10.60 -11.06 18.41
CA GLU A 176 -9.78 -11.53 19.51
C GLU A 176 -9.91 -10.57 20.70
#